data_7fd0c87c151b250861cefde854429e16
#
_entry.id   7fd0c87c151b250861cefde854429e16
#
_cell.length_a   1.000
_cell.length_b   1.000
_cell.length_c   1.000
_cell.angle_alpha   90.00
_cell.angle_beta   90.00
_cell.angle_gamma   90.00
#
_symmetry.space_group_name_H-M   'P 1'
#
loop_
_entity.id
_entity.type
_entity.pdbx_description
1 polymer ?
#
loop_
_entity_poly.entity_id
_entity_poly.type
_entity_poly.pdbx_seq_one_letter_code
_entity_poly.pdbx_strand_id
1 'polypeptide(L)'
;DHLKMGLIRSKQCTLPADSSDMELTNYLWPIVREMIKTCIENSQNLIIEGCYIPFGWEKDFTDEYVKHIKYLCLIFSQEYIRLHFQDILDKESVIEKRLSTDITFEDVSRTNRYNLEQCISRGYRYVLIDKDYLINVDDI
;
A
#
# COMPACT_ATOMS: atom_id res chain seq x y z
N ASP A 1 -6.37 -1.31 5.99
CA ASP A 1 -7.57 -0.66 6.57
C ASP A 1 -7.99 -1.23 7.92
N HIS A 2 -7.98 -2.55 8.13
CA HIS A 2 -8.41 -3.13 9.42
C HIS A 2 -7.63 -2.58 10.62
N LEU A 3 -6.29 -2.48 10.53
CA LEU A 3 -5.48 -1.91 11.60
C LEU A 3 -5.82 -0.43 11.82
N LYS A 4 -5.88 0.37 10.75
CA LYS A 4 -6.26 1.79 10.80
C LYS A 4 -7.60 1.98 11.51
N MET A 5 -8.64 1.31 11.02
CA MET A 5 -9.98 1.44 11.58
C MET A 5 -10.10 0.86 12.99
N GLY A 6 -9.37 -0.20 13.30
CA GLY A 6 -9.28 -0.75 14.65
C GLY A 6 -8.75 0.27 15.65
N LEU A 7 -7.65 0.95 15.33
CA LEU A 7 -7.04 1.96 16.18
C LEU A 7 -7.92 3.22 16.34
N ILE A 8 -8.55 3.68 15.24
CA ILE A 8 -9.46 4.83 15.28
C ILE A 8 -10.70 4.52 16.13
N ARG A 9 -11.39 3.41 15.86
CA ARG A 9 -12.62 3.03 16.56
C ARG A 9 -12.39 2.70 18.04
N SER A 10 -11.24 2.15 18.39
CA SER A 10 -10.85 1.91 19.79
C SER A 10 -10.34 3.16 20.50
N LYS A 11 -10.31 4.31 19.81
CA LYS A 11 -9.78 5.60 20.32
C LYS A 11 -8.29 5.56 20.71
N GLN A 12 -7.54 4.62 20.16
CA GLN A 12 -6.08 4.57 20.32
C GLN A 12 -5.37 5.49 19.30
N CYS A 13 -6.05 5.89 18.24
CA CYS A 13 -5.62 6.87 17.27
C CYS A 13 -6.50 8.11 17.35
N THR A 14 -5.89 9.30 17.40
CA THR A 14 -6.60 10.59 17.41
C THR A 14 -6.81 11.16 16.00
N LEU A 15 -6.15 10.57 15.00
CA LEU A 15 -6.30 10.98 13.61
C LEU A 15 -7.67 10.52 13.06
N PRO A 16 -8.40 11.36 12.36
CA PRO A 16 -9.58 10.95 11.62
C PRO A 16 -9.23 10.04 10.44
N ALA A 17 -10.20 9.29 9.96
CA ALA A 17 -9.99 8.31 8.88
C ALA A 17 -9.62 8.93 7.52
N ASP A 18 -9.94 10.21 7.33
CA ASP A 18 -9.67 11.04 6.16
C ASP A 18 -8.43 11.92 6.29
N SER A 19 -7.58 11.68 7.32
CA SER A 19 -6.26 12.29 7.43
C SER A 19 -5.43 12.00 6.19
N SER A 20 -4.46 12.87 5.91
CA SER A 20 -3.55 12.68 4.79
C SER A 20 -2.79 11.34 4.88
N ASP A 21 -2.45 10.76 3.72
CA ASP A 21 -1.67 9.52 3.65
C ASP A 21 -0.35 9.62 4.42
N MET A 22 0.26 10.80 4.44
CA MET A 22 1.51 11.03 5.17
C MET A 22 1.30 10.95 6.68
N GLU A 23 0.25 11.56 7.22
CA GLU A 23 -0.07 11.49 8.67
C GLU A 23 -0.40 10.06 9.08
N LEU A 24 -1.22 9.38 8.29
CA LEU A 24 -1.58 7.98 8.54
C LEU A 24 -0.37 7.05 8.41
N THR A 25 0.51 7.27 7.44
CA THR A 25 1.76 6.51 7.31
C THR A 25 2.66 6.72 8.54
N ASN A 26 2.87 7.95 8.95
CA ASN A 26 3.71 8.27 10.12
C ASN A 26 3.17 7.64 11.41
N TYR A 27 1.86 7.52 11.53
CA TYR A 27 1.23 6.90 12.70
C TYR A 27 1.24 5.36 12.63
N LEU A 28 0.88 4.78 11.48
CA LEU A 28 0.68 3.34 11.34
C LEU A 28 1.98 2.57 11.12
N TRP A 29 2.92 3.14 10.38
CA TRP A 29 4.14 2.44 10.00
C TRP A 29 4.98 1.95 11.18
N PRO A 30 5.20 2.73 12.25
CA PRO A 30 5.92 2.23 13.43
C PRO A 30 5.28 0.97 14.03
N ILE A 31 3.95 0.88 14.03
CA ILE A 31 3.21 -0.28 14.56
C ILE A 31 3.40 -1.47 13.62
N VAL A 32 3.18 -1.27 12.33
CA VAL A 32 3.33 -2.31 11.29
C VAL A 32 4.75 -2.87 11.28
N ARG A 33 5.76 -2.01 11.38
CA ARG A 33 7.17 -2.40 11.47
C ARG A 33 7.43 -3.37 12.62
N GLU A 34 6.93 -3.09 13.81
CA GLU A 34 7.13 -3.98 14.96
C GLU A 34 6.32 -5.28 14.85
N MET A 35 5.16 -5.25 14.20
CA MET A 35 4.42 -6.48 13.85
C MET A 35 5.24 -7.37 12.90
N ILE A 36 5.88 -6.79 11.88
CA ILE A 36 6.75 -7.52 10.95
C ILE A 36 7.90 -8.19 11.71
N LYS A 37 8.60 -7.44 12.57
CA LYS A 37 9.70 -7.99 13.39
C LYS A 37 9.22 -9.17 14.25
N THR A 38 8.11 -8.99 14.94
CA THR A 38 7.52 -10.03 15.80
C THR A 38 7.22 -11.31 15.01
N CYS A 39 6.66 -11.19 13.81
CA CYS A 39 6.39 -12.37 12.97
C CYS A 39 7.66 -13.06 12.51
N ILE A 40 8.69 -12.31 12.12
CA ILE A 40 9.99 -12.87 11.72
C ILE A 40 10.63 -13.61 12.90
N GLU A 41 10.69 -13.01 14.08
CA GLU A 41 11.25 -13.59 15.29
C GLU A 41 10.55 -14.89 15.72
N ASN A 42 9.25 -14.98 15.48
CA ASN A 42 8.45 -16.16 15.78
C ASN A 42 8.31 -17.15 14.60
N SER A 43 9.03 -16.94 13.51
CA SER A 43 8.96 -17.77 12.30
C SER A 43 7.53 -17.90 11.73
N GLN A 44 6.77 -16.82 11.77
CA GLN A 44 5.40 -16.73 11.27
C GLN A 44 5.36 -16.05 9.91
N ASN A 45 4.49 -16.53 9.02
CA ASN A 45 4.20 -15.87 7.77
C ASN A 45 3.22 -14.71 7.99
N LEU A 46 3.52 -13.57 7.36
CA LEU A 46 2.67 -12.38 7.41
C LEU A 46 2.61 -11.75 6.03
N ILE A 47 1.41 -11.44 5.57
CA ILE A 47 1.17 -10.60 4.40
C ILE A 47 0.61 -9.28 4.89
N ILE A 48 1.25 -8.19 4.50
CA ILE A 48 0.78 -6.83 4.78
C ILE A 48 0.52 -6.16 3.44
N GLU A 49 -0.66 -5.63 3.28
CA GLU A 49 -1.01 -4.82 2.13
C GLU A 49 -1.52 -3.46 2.59
N GLY A 50 -1.31 -2.44 1.79
CA GLY A 50 -1.82 -1.09 2.03
C GLY A 50 -0.97 0.01 1.44
N CYS A 51 -1.54 1.20 1.37
CA CYS A 51 -0.89 2.40 0.84
C CYS A 51 0.03 3.10 1.87
N TYR A 52 0.01 2.69 3.14
CA TYR A 52 0.78 3.33 4.21
C TYR A 52 2.13 2.65 4.48
N ILE A 53 2.67 1.91 3.52
CA ILE A 53 4.02 1.36 3.56
C ILE A 53 4.95 2.38 2.89
N PRO A 54 5.88 3.03 3.62
CA PRO A 54 6.70 4.09 3.05
C PRO A 54 7.74 3.55 2.08
N PHE A 55 8.03 4.29 1.03
CA PHE A 55 9.23 4.05 0.25
C PHE A 55 10.47 4.30 1.11
N GLY A 56 11.47 3.42 1.03
CA GLY A 56 12.63 3.43 1.93
C GLY A 56 12.38 2.71 3.25
N TRP A 57 11.37 1.87 3.31
CA TRP A 57 10.99 1.05 4.46
C TRP A 57 12.16 0.22 5.03
N GLU A 58 13.09 -0.22 4.18
CA GLU A 58 14.24 -1.03 4.56
C GLU A 58 15.16 -0.35 5.59
N LYS A 59 15.17 0.98 5.63
CA LYS A 59 15.98 1.78 6.57
C LYS A 59 15.56 1.60 8.03
N ASP A 60 14.34 1.14 8.24
CA ASP A 60 13.76 0.93 9.56
C ASP A 60 14.03 -0.48 10.12
N PHE A 61 14.78 -1.28 9.36
CA PHE A 61 15.15 -2.65 9.71
C PHE A 61 16.67 -2.84 9.64
N THR A 62 17.18 -3.79 10.41
CA THR A 62 18.54 -4.29 10.22
C THR A 62 18.57 -5.32 9.09
N ASP A 63 19.76 -5.61 8.53
CA ASP A 63 19.93 -6.60 7.47
C ASP A 63 19.37 -7.98 7.85
N GLU A 64 19.38 -8.31 9.15
CA GLU A 64 18.81 -9.54 9.68
C GLU A 64 17.32 -9.67 9.44
N TYR A 65 16.56 -8.57 9.49
CA TYR A 65 15.13 -8.57 9.18
C TYR A 65 14.89 -8.43 7.67
N VAL A 66 15.63 -7.54 6.99
CA VAL A 66 15.43 -7.24 5.56
C VAL A 66 15.48 -8.51 4.70
N LYS A 67 16.39 -9.45 4.99
CA LYS A 67 16.50 -10.72 4.25
C LYS A 67 15.25 -11.62 4.28
N HIS A 68 14.34 -11.38 5.23
CA HIS A 68 13.08 -12.11 5.37
C HIS A 68 11.89 -11.38 4.77
N ILE A 69 12.06 -10.15 4.28
CA ILE A 69 10.98 -9.31 3.78
C ILE A 69 11.00 -9.32 2.25
N LYS A 70 9.85 -9.60 1.65
CA LYS A 70 9.64 -9.42 0.22
C LYS A 70 8.71 -8.24 0.02
N TYR A 71 9.12 -7.29 -0.81
CA TYR A 71 8.33 -6.12 -1.17
C TYR A 71 7.86 -6.23 -2.61
N LEU A 72 6.61 -5.86 -2.85
CA LEU A 72 6.03 -5.75 -4.18
C LEU A 72 5.09 -4.56 -4.24
N CYS A 73 5.22 -3.75 -5.28
CA CYS A 73 4.28 -2.66 -5.56
C CYS A 73 3.42 -3.01 -6.78
N LEU A 74 2.11 -2.89 -6.65
CA LEU A 74 1.17 -3.00 -7.76
C LEU A 74 0.90 -1.61 -8.33
N ILE A 75 1.09 -1.43 -9.62
CA ILE A 75 1.03 -0.12 -10.27
C ILE A 75 0.19 -0.22 -11.53
N PHE A 76 -0.81 0.64 -11.65
CA PHE A 76 -1.52 0.82 -12.91
C PHE A 76 -0.71 1.68 -13.88
N SER A 77 -0.61 1.24 -15.15
CA SER A 77 -0.10 2.09 -16.21
C SER A 77 -1.05 3.26 -16.47
N GLN A 78 -0.55 4.33 -17.08
CA GLN A 78 -1.39 5.47 -17.46
C GLN A 78 -2.45 5.07 -18.51
N GLU A 79 -2.12 4.10 -19.38
CA GLU A 79 -3.05 3.57 -20.35
C GLU A 79 -4.14 2.73 -19.69
N TYR A 80 -3.78 1.89 -18.71
CA TYR A 80 -4.78 1.13 -17.93
C TYR A 80 -5.75 2.08 -17.22
N ILE A 81 -5.24 3.11 -16.54
CA ILE A 81 -6.09 4.09 -15.84
C ILE A 81 -7.03 4.79 -16.84
N ARG A 82 -6.51 5.18 -18.02
CA ARG A 82 -7.30 5.85 -19.06
C ARG A 82 -8.47 4.99 -19.56
N LEU A 83 -8.25 3.69 -19.71
CA LEU A 83 -9.24 2.77 -20.24
C LEU A 83 -10.23 2.27 -19.18
N HIS A 84 -9.79 2.14 -17.92
CA HIS A 84 -10.50 1.46 -16.84
C HIS A 84 -10.80 2.36 -15.63
N PHE A 85 -10.76 3.69 -15.80
CA PHE A 85 -10.98 4.59 -14.66
C PHE A 85 -12.34 4.37 -13.99
N GLN A 86 -13.39 4.13 -14.78
CA GLN A 86 -14.72 3.82 -14.23
C GLN A 86 -14.72 2.51 -13.45
N ASP A 87 -14.06 1.47 -13.96
CA ASP A 87 -13.93 0.18 -13.27
C ASP A 87 -13.19 0.33 -11.93
N ILE A 88 -12.18 1.22 -11.87
CA ILE A 88 -11.45 1.54 -10.63
C ILE A 88 -12.40 2.18 -9.62
N LEU A 89 -13.20 3.15 -10.02
CA LEU A 89 -14.21 3.79 -9.17
C LEU A 89 -15.27 2.80 -8.70
N ASP A 90 -15.79 1.98 -9.58
CA ASP A 90 -16.84 1.00 -9.25
C ASP A 90 -16.37 -0.03 -8.21
N LYS A 91 -15.06 -0.26 -8.15
CA LYS A 91 -14.45 -1.23 -7.21
C LYS A 91 -13.88 -0.63 -5.94
N GLU A 92 -13.85 0.67 -5.79
CA GLU A 92 -13.25 1.34 -4.63
C GLU A 92 -13.85 0.96 -3.27
N SER A 93 -15.12 0.54 -3.26
CA SER A 93 -15.86 0.17 -2.06
C SER A 93 -16.12 -1.34 -1.92
N VAL A 94 -15.43 -2.19 -2.71
CA VAL A 94 -15.63 -3.65 -2.67
C VAL A 94 -15.14 -4.25 -1.36
N ILE A 95 -14.05 -3.74 -0.79
CA ILE A 95 -13.47 -4.26 0.45
C ILE A 95 -13.85 -3.40 1.65
N GLU A 96 -13.77 -2.09 1.50
CA GLU A 96 -14.14 -1.12 2.54
C GLU A 96 -15.21 -0.18 2.00
N LYS A 97 -16.36 -0.12 2.70
CA LYS A 97 -17.42 0.82 2.34
C LYS A 97 -16.93 2.26 2.61
N ARG A 98 -16.69 3.01 1.57
CA ARG A 98 -16.36 4.43 1.66
C ARG A 98 -17.62 5.27 1.80
N LEU A 99 -17.51 6.36 2.55
CA LEU A 99 -18.64 7.28 2.78
C LEU A 99 -18.76 8.33 1.66
N SER A 100 -17.66 8.67 1.02
CA SER A 100 -17.59 9.56 -0.15
C SER A 100 -16.45 9.16 -1.05
N THR A 101 -16.57 9.48 -2.33
CA THR A 101 -15.56 9.29 -3.35
C THR A 101 -15.25 10.63 -3.98
N ASP A 102 -14.09 11.15 -3.67
CA ASP A 102 -13.57 12.37 -4.30
C ASP A 102 -12.30 12.04 -5.13
N ILE A 103 -12.10 10.76 -5.47
CA ILE A 103 -10.92 10.30 -6.24
C ILE A 103 -11.08 10.77 -7.69
N THR A 104 -10.13 11.56 -8.15
CA THR A 104 -10.07 11.99 -9.55
C THR A 104 -9.14 11.13 -10.39
N PHE A 105 -9.32 11.19 -11.71
CA PHE A 105 -8.41 10.57 -12.67
C PHE A 105 -6.97 11.06 -12.47
N GLU A 106 -6.80 12.36 -12.24
CA GLU A 106 -5.50 12.99 -12.00
C GLU A 106 -4.83 12.46 -10.74
N ASP A 107 -5.59 12.20 -9.67
CA ASP A 107 -5.05 11.67 -8.41
C ASP A 107 -4.55 10.24 -8.59
N VAL A 108 -5.35 9.37 -9.23
CA VAL A 108 -4.93 8.00 -9.53
C VAL A 108 -3.71 7.99 -10.44
N SER A 109 -3.71 8.81 -11.50
CA SER A 109 -2.59 8.92 -12.45
C SER A 109 -1.32 9.41 -11.78
N ARG A 110 -1.42 10.46 -10.95
CA ARG A 110 -0.28 11.05 -10.21
C ARG A 110 0.31 10.04 -9.23
N THR A 111 -0.53 9.37 -8.44
CA THR A 111 -0.09 8.38 -7.45
C THR A 111 0.63 7.20 -8.11
N ASN A 112 0.06 6.63 -9.17
CA ASN A 112 0.67 5.50 -9.87
C ASN A 112 1.98 5.88 -10.56
N ARG A 113 2.07 7.08 -11.15
CA ARG A 113 3.33 7.60 -11.72
C ARG A 113 4.40 7.75 -10.63
N TYR A 114 4.05 8.37 -9.51
CA TYR A 114 4.96 8.52 -8.38
C TYR A 114 5.46 7.16 -7.88
N ASN A 115 4.55 6.19 -7.70
CA ASN A 115 4.91 4.85 -7.24
C ASN A 115 5.89 4.17 -8.21
N LEU A 116 5.65 4.29 -9.52
CA LEU A 116 6.55 3.75 -10.55
C LEU A 116 7.94 4.39 -10.48
N GLU A 117 8.01 5.71 -10.38
CA GLU A 117 9.28 6.45 -10.25
C GLU A 117 10.04 6.03 -8.99
N GLN A 118 9.34 5.87 -7.84
CA GLN A 118 9.97 5.41 -6.61
C GLN A 118 10.48 3.97 -6.73
N CYS A 119 9.72 3.07 -7.33
CA CYS A 119 10.16 1.69 -7.52
C CYS A 119 11.39 1.62 -8.43
N ILE A 120 11.38 2.32 -9.57
CA ILE A 120 12.51 2.34 -10.50
C ILE A 120 13.76 2.93 -9.83
N SER A 121 13.64 4.08 -9.17
CA SER A 121 14.78 4.78 -8.58
C SER A 121 15.44 4.01 -7.42
N ARG A 122 14.67 3.15 -6.74
CA ARG A 122 15.13 2.37 -5.59
C ARG A 122 15.43 0.92 -5.93
N GLY A 123 15.15 0.48 -7.16
CA GLY A 123 15.29 -0.92 -7.56
C GLY A 123 14.26 -1.84 -6.88
N TYR A 124 13.10 -1.32 -6.51
CA TYR A 124 12.04 -2.11 -5.90
C TYR A 124 11.30 -2.95 -6.93
N ARG A 125 10.87 -4.13 -6.51
CA ARG A 125 10.05 -4.99 -7.33
C ARG A 125 8.64 -4.41 -7.48
N TYR A 126 8.12 -4.41 -8.70
CA TYR A 126 6.76 -3.97 -9.01
C TYR A 126 6.12 -4.79 -10.11
N VAL A 127 4.80 -4.80 -10.16
CA VAL A 127 4.01 -5.31 -11.28
C VAL A 127 3.31 -4.13 -11.93
N LEU A 128 3.57 -3.91 -13.22
CA LEU A 128 2.87 -2.90 -14.00
C LEU A 128 1.63 -3.54 -14.65
N ILE A 129 0.45 -3.12 -14.23
CA ILE A 129 -0.84 -3.55 -14.77
C ILE A 129 -1.16 -2.63 -15.95
N ASP A 130 -1.06 -3.14 -17.17
CA ASP A 130 -1.11 -2.34 -18.38
C ASP A 130 -2.36 -2.57 -19.24
N LYS A 131 -2.74 -3.82 -19.49
CA LYS A 131 -3.90 -4.15 -20.34
C LYS A 131 -5.02 -4.80 -19.54
N ASP A 132 -4.70 -5.88 -18.85
CA ASP A 132 -5.63 -6.66 -18.06
C ASP A 132 -5.17 -6.68 -16.61
N TYR A 133 -6.11 -6.73 -15.67
CA TYR A 133 -5.80 -6.92 -14.25
C TYR A 133 -5.49 -8.42 -14.01
N LEU A 134 -4.37 -8.85 -14.56
CA LEU A 134 -3.86 -10.22 -14.38
C LEU A 134 -2.54 -10.13 -13.61
N ILE A 135 -2.53 -10.68 -12.40
CA ILE A 135 -1.33 -10.81 -11.57
C ILE A 135 -1.06 -12.31 -11.47
N ASN A 136 0.06 -12.75 -12.02
CA ASN A 136 0.51 -14.10 -11.82
C ASN A 136 1.13 -14.22 -10.43
N VAL A 137 0.54 -15.06 -9.59
CA VAL A 137 1.00 -15.27 -8.21
C VAL A 137 2.43 -15.84 -8.17
N ASP A 138 2.83 -16.58 -9.20
CA ASP A 138 4.20 -17.12 -9.33
C ASP A 138 5.25 -16.01 -9.57
N ASP A 139 4.81 -14.82 -9.98
CA ASP A 139 5.66 -13.65 -10.16
C ASP A 139 5.84 -12.82 -8.87
N ILE A 140 5.21 -13.23 -7.78
CA ILE A 140 5.30 -12.61 -6.44
C ILE A 140 6.33 -13.35 -5.51
#